data_6e3739410dd5f1e979ba893431d2a343
#
_entry.id   6e3739410dd5f1e979ba893431d2a343
#
_cell.length_a   1.000
_cell.length_b   1.000
_cell.length_c   1.000
_cell.angle_alpha   90.00
_cell.angle_beta   90.00
_cell.angle_gamma   90.00
#
_symmetry.space_group_name_H-M   'P 1'
#
loop_
_entity.id
_entity.type
_entity.pdbx_description
1 polymer ?
#
loop_
_entity_poly.entity_id
_entity_poly.type
_entity_poly.pdbx_seq_one_letter_code
_entity_poly.pdbx_strand_id
1 'polypeptide(L)'
;LLDSDAVLDAGHIGWAARLSQRYPTVEVRVGDAQLEAADSVLLAALVRGLVLTATAAPGPAPEPELLDAGLWQAARYGLGGRLMGALGDSSAAADQVGMLLEHIRPALEDSGDLDYVHRGVQRMLVSGTGAERQRAAYASEGWDGLTSLFGSALTAEA
;
A
#
# COMPACT_ATOMS: atom_id res chain seq x y z
N LEU A 1 12.79 18.16 14.31
CA LEU A 1 13.81 17.42 13.54
C LEU A 1 14.69 18.38 12.73
N LEU A 2 14.13 19.38 12.03
CA LEU A 2 14.91 20.38 11.30
C LEU A 2 15.74 21.26 12.26
N ASP A 3 15.11 21.77 13.32
CA ASP A 3 15.76 22.64 14.31
C ASP A 3 16.82 21.92 15.18
N SER A 4 16.88 20.60 15.11
CA SER A 4 17.86 19.76 15.83
C SER A 4 18.99 19.26 14.95
N ASP A 5 19.06 19.70 13.69
CA ASP A 5 20.00 19.21 12.67
C ASP A 5 20.00 17.68 12.46
N ALA A 6 18.94 17.01 12.92
CA ALA A 6 18.79 15.55 12.76
C ALA A 6 18.54 15.14 11.30
N VAL A 7 18.03 16.06 10.49
CA VAL A 7 17.80 15.90 9.05
C VAL A 7 18.23 17.18 8.32
N LEU A 8 18.78 17.03 7.10
CA LEU A 8 19.29 18.15 6.31
C LEU A 8 18.19 19.12 5.86
N ASP A 9 17.05 18.58 5.49
CA ASP A 9 15.85 19.34 5.08
C ASP A 9 14.59 18.48 5.26
N ALA A 10 13.42 19.05 5.05
CA ALA A 10 12.15 18.34 5.17
C ALA A 10 11.99 17.21 4.16
N GLY A 11 12.75 17.20 3.06
CA GLY A 11 12.78 16.10 2.10
C GLY A 11 13.38 14.81 2.66
N HIS A 12 14.21 14.90 3.69
CA HIS A 12 14.83 13.75 4.37
C HIS A 12 13.97 13.16 5.50
N ILE A 13 12.81 13.75 5.80
CA ILE A 13 11.88 13.18 6.78
C ILE A 13 11.25 11.90 6.19
N GLY A 14 11.64 10.75 6.75
CA GLY A 14 11.28 9.42 6.27
C GLY A 14 9.90 8.90 6.69
N TRP A 15 8.94 9.78 6.95
CA TRP A 15 7.59 9.36 7.33
C TRP A 15 6.87 8.59 6.22
N ALA A 16 6.04 7.63 6.63
CA ALA A 16 5.24 6.79 5.75
C ALA A 16 4.32 7.60 4.81
N ALA A 17 3.82 8.73 5.30
CA ALA A 17 3.10 9.74 4.53
C ALA A 17 3.51 11.14 5.01
N ARG A 18 3.57 12.09 4.09
CA ARG A 18 3.87 13.49 4.41
C ARG A 18 3.17 14.44 3.45
N LEU A 19 2.96 15.67 3.89
CA LEU A 19 2.51 16.76 3.02
C LEU A 19 3.69 17.28 2.19
N SER A 20 3.44 17.59 0.91
CA SER A 20 4.41 18.31 0.09
C SER A 20 4.58 19.74 0.59
N GLN A 21 5.82 20.23 0.60
CA GLN A 21 6.11 21.62 0.93
C GLN A 21 5.71 22.60 -0.18
N ARG A 22 5.65 22.14 -1.41
CA ARG A 22 5.47 22.99 -2.59
C ARG A 22 4.07 22.89 -3.19
N TYR A 23 3.41 21.75 -3.09
CA TYR A 23 2.13 21.48 -3.72
C TYR A 23 1.11 21.01 -2.68
N PRO A 24 -0.19 21.25 -2.88
CA PRO A 24 -1.24 20.76 -2.00
C PRO A 24 -1.49 19.26 -2.23
N THR A 25 -0.47 18.44 -1.98
CA THR A 25 -0.48 17.00 -2.22
C THR A 25 0.07 16.23 -1.03
N VAL A 26 -0.36 14.98 -0.90
CA VAL A 26 0.19 13.99 0.05
C VAL A 26 1.12 13.07 -0.71
N GLU A 27 2.32 12.88 -0.20
CA GLU A 27 3.27 11.88 -0.67
C GLU A 27 3.18 10.65 0.24
N VAL A 28 2.85 9.49 -0.33
CA VAL A 28 2.83 8.19 0.36
C VAL A 28 4.07 7.41 -0.03
N ARG A 29 4.85 6.95 0.96
CA ARG A 29 6.20 6.41 0.77
C ARG A 29 6.35 4.95 1.23
N VAL A 30 5.25 4.30 1.62
CA VAL A 30 5.25 2.93 2.13
C VAL A 30 5.17 1.87 1.03
N GLY A 31 4.77 2.27 -0.18
CA GLY A 31 4.66 1.34 -1.31
C GLY A 31 6.02 1.07 -1.93
N ASP A 32 6.30 -0.20 -2.18
CA ASP A 32 7.43 -0.64 -3.00
C ASP A 32 7.12 -0.45 -4.49
N ALA A 33 8.12 -0.62 -5.37
CA ALA A 33 7.88 -0.65 -6.80
C ALA A 33 6.95 -1.82 -7.15
N GLN A 34 5.87 -1.51 -7.87
CA GLN A 34 4.89 -2.52 -8.21
C GLN A 34 5.35 -3.36 -9.41
N LEU A 35 4.99 -4.63 -9.43
CA LEU A 35 5.37 -5.55 -10.51
C LEU A 35 4.67 -5.19 -11.82
N GLU A 36 3.41 -4.81 -11.77
CA GLU A 36 2.59 -4.46 -12.93
C GLU A 36 2.04 -3.03 -12.83
N ALA A 37 1.83 -2.36 -13.96
CA ALA A 37 1.23 -1.03 -14.01
C ALA A 37 -0.15 -0.99 -13.34
N ALA A 38 -0.96 -2.02 -13.51
CA ALA A 38 -2.27 -2.15 -12.87
C ALA A 38 -2.20 -2.14 -11.34
N ASP A 39 -1.13 -2.69 -10.75
CA ASP A 39 -0.93 -2.66 -9.29
C ASP A 39 -0.56 -1.25 -8.81
N SER A 40 0.21 -0.49 -9.60
CA SER A 40 0.50 0.92 -9.32
C SER A 40 -0.76 1.78 -9.35
N VAL A 41 -1.63 1.56 -10.34
CA VAL A 41 -2.91 2.28 -10.46
C VAL A 41 -3.85 1.90 -9.30
N LEU A 42 -3.90 0.62 -8.93
CA LEU A 42 -4.66 0.15 -7.75
C LEU A 42 -4.19 0.85 -6.47
N LEU A 43 -2.88 0.90 -6.23
CA LEU A 43 -2.31 1.60 -5.07
C LEU A 43 -2.68 3.08 -5.07
N ALA A 44 -2.59 3.75 -6.22
CA ALA A 44 -2.97 5.16 -6.35
C ALA A 44 -4.45 5.40 -6.06
N ALA A 45 -5.34 4.52 -6.53
CA ALA A 45 -6.78 4.61 -6.26
C ALA A 45 -7.10 4.40 -4.77
N LEU A 46 -6.46 3.43 -4.10
CA LEU A 46 -6.58 3.21 -2.67
C LEU A 46 -6.10 4.43 -1.86
N VAL A 47 -4.94 4.99 -2.21
CA VAL A 47 -4.41 6.21 -1.57
C VAL A 47 -5.35 7.39 -1.77
N ARG A 48 -5.90 7.57 -2.97
CA ARG A 48 -6.89 8.62 -3.24
C ARG A 48 -8.13 8.46 -2.36
N GLY A 49 -8.68 7.26 -2.25
CA GLY A 49 -9.81 6.95 -1.37
C GLY A 49 -9.52 7.28 0.09
N LEU A 50 -8.34 6.89 0.60
CA LEU A 50 -7.90 7.21 1.96
C LEU A 50 -7.79 8.72 2.20
N VAL A 51 -7.16 9.46 1.29
CA VAL A 51 -7.00 10.91 1.42
C VAL A 51 -8.35 11.62 1.41
N LEU A 52 -9.24 11.25 0.50
CA LEU A 52 -10.59 11.84 0.42
C LEU A 52 -11.39 11.54 1.71
N THR A 53 -11.35 10.31 2.20
CA THR A 53 -12.03 9.92 3.44
C THR A 53 -11.46 10.69 4.65
N ALA A 54 -10.12 10.75 4.78
CA ALA A 54 -9.47 11.45 5.88
C ALA A 54 -9.71 12.97 5.88
N THR A 55 -9.86 13.59 4.71
CA THR A 55 -10.18 15.02 4.59
C THR A 55 -11.63 15.31 4.94
N ALA A 56 -12.55 14.40 4.66
CA ALA A 56 -13.97 14.52 5.01
C ALA A 56 -14.24 14.26 6.49
N ALA A 57 -13.58 13.25 7.08
CA ALA A 57 -13.75 12.86 8.48
C ALA A 57 -12.41 12.35 9.05
N PRO A 58 -11.59 13.24 9.63
CA PRO A 58 -10.34 12.84 10.26
C PRO A 58 -10.57 11.82 11.36
N GLY A 59 -9.88 10.68 11.28
CA GLY A 59 -9.87 9.65 12.31
C GLY A 59 -8.88 9.97 13.44
N PRO A 60 -8.86 9.16 14.51
CA PRO A 60 -7.85 9.26 15.56
C PRO A 60 -6.47 8.96 14.97
N ALA A 61 -5.46 9.69 15.42
CA ALA A 61 -4.07 9.37 15.08
C ALA A 61 -3.63 8.12 15.89
N PRO A 62 -3.13 7.08 15.24
CA PRO A 62 -2.54 5.95 15.95
C PRO A 62 -1.23 6.36 16.63
N GLU A 63 -0.85 5.63 17.70
CA GLU A 63 0.44 5.82 18.36
C GLU A 63 1.58 5.48 17.38
N PRO A 64 2.68 6.27 17.35
CA PRO A 64 3.79 6.06 16.42
C PRO A 64 4.38 4.64 16.47
N GLU A 65 4.47 4.05 17.66
CA GLU A 65 5.00 2.70 17.87
C GLU A 65 4.10 1.63 17.23
N LEU A 66 2.77 1.84 17.21
CA LEU A 66 1.83 0.95 16.52
C LEU A 66 1.98 1.06 14.99
N LEU A 67 2.24 2.26 14.48
CA LEU A 67 2.52 2.45 13.05
C LEU A 67 3.76 1.69 12.62
N ASP A 68 4.86 1.84 13.35
CA ASP A 68 6.12 1.17 13.05
C ASP A 68 5.99 -0.35 13.14
N ALA A 69 5.33 -0.85 14.18
CA ALA A 69 5.05 -2.28 14.34
C ALA A 69 4.16 -2.83 13.22
N GLY A 70 3.12 -2.07 12.83
CA GLY A 70 2.22 -2.45 11.74
C GLY A 70 2.92 -2.47 10.38
N LEU A 71 3.76 -1.48 10.08
CA LEU A 71 4.57 -1.43 8.86
C LEU A 71 5.56 -2.60 8.80
N TRP A 72 6.25 -2.89 9.90
CA TRP A 72 7.14 -4.04 9.98
C TRP A 72 6.40 -5.36 9.77
N GLN A 73 5.24 -5.53 10.42
CA GLN A 73 4.41 -6.72 10.28
C GLN A 73 3.95 -6.93 8.83
N ALA A 74 3.45 -5.85 8.19
CA ALA A 74 3.00 -5.90 6.81
C ALA A 74 4.15 -6.24 5.84
N ALA A 75 5.32 -5.61 6.01
CA ALA A 75 6.51 -5.90 5.20
C ALA A 75 7.01 -7.35 5.38
N ARG A 76 6.91 -7.90 6.60
CA ARG A 76 7.41 -9.24 6.93
C ARG A 76 6.51 -10.35 6.45
N TYR A 77 5.19 -10.20 6.59
CA TYR A 77 4.22 -11.29 6.41
C TYR A 77 3.30 -11.10 5.19
N GLY A 78 3.21 -9.89 4.65
CA GLY A 78 2.37 -9.60 3.49
C GLY A 78 0.89 -9.94 3.68
N LEU A 79 0.22 -10.26 2.59
CA LEU A 79 -1.20 -10.61 2.61
C LEU A 79 -1.50 -12.03 3.12
N GLY A 80 -0.50 -12.89 3.20
CA GLY A 80 -0.65 -14.26 3.75
C GLY A 80 -0.68 -14.32 5.28
N GLY A 81 -0.40 -13.21 5.97
CA GLY A 81 -0.31 -13.14 7.42
C GLY A 81 -1.49 -12.45 8.08
N ARG A 82 -1.18 -11.86 9.24
CA ARG A 82 -2.08 -10.96 9.97
C ARG A 82 -1.59 -9.52 9.78
N LEU A 83 -2.51 -8.58 9.73
CA LEU A 83 -2.20 -7.14 9.72
C LEU A 83 -2.75 -6.48 10.98
N MET A 84 -2.06 -5.43 11.40
CA MET A 84 -2.48 -4.59 12.52
C MET A 84 -3.40 -3.49 12.01
N GLY A 85 -4.52 -3.31 12.67
CA GLY A 85 -5.44 -2.19 12.46
C GLY A 85 -4.95 -0.92 13.17
N ALA A 86 -5.58 0.20 12.85
CA ALA A 86 -5.19 1.52 13.35
C ALA A 86 -5.25 1.66 14.89
N LEU A 87 -6.02 0.83 15.58
CA LEU A 87 -6.17 0.84 17.03
C LEU A 87 -5.35 -0.25 17.75
N GLY A 88 -4.44 -0.92 17.01
CA GLY A 88 -3.59 -1.98 17.55
C GLY A 88 -4.24 -3.37 17.61
N ASP A 89 -5.47 -3.51 17.14
CA ASP A 89 -6.09 -4.81 16.89
C ASP A 89 -5.36 -5.53 15.74
N SER A 90 -5.51 -6.84 15.67
CA SER A 90 -4.87 -7.63 14.62
C SER A 90 -5.82 -8.73 14.14
N SER A 91 -6.00 -8.82 12.82
CA SER A 91 -6.79 -9.87 12.18
C SER A 91 -6.10 -10.42 10.93
N ALA A 92 -6.72 -11.38 10.24
CA ALA A 92 -6.22 -11.85 8.95
C ALA A 92 -6.10 -10.68 7.97
N ALA A 93 -5.06 -10.69 7.12
CA ALA A 93 -4.82 -9.59 6.19
C ALA A 93 -6.03 -9.30 5.27
N ALA A 94 -6.72 -10.35 4.83
CA ALA A 94 -7.93 -10.20 4.01
C ALA A 94 -9.04 -9.44 4.75
N ASP A 95 -9.21 -9.67 6.07
CA ASP A 95 -10.22 -8.97 6.88
C ASP A 95 -9.84 -7.49 7.05
N GLN A 96 -8.56 -7.19 7.32
CA GLN A 96 -8.07 -5.80 7.42
C GLN A 96 -8.22 -5.05 6.09
N VAL A 97 -7.92 -5.70 4.98
CA VAL A 97 -8.14 -5.14 3.64
C VAL A 97 -9.64 -4.93 3.39
N GLY A 98 -10.49 -5.86 3.80
CA GLY A 98 -11.94 -5.70 3.73
C GLY A 98 -12.43 -4.49 4.54
N MET A 99 -11.97 -4.31 5.77
CA MET A 99 -12.29 -3.13 6.60
C MET A 99 -11.80 -1.82 5.97
N LEU A 100 -10.60 -1.81 5.38
CA LEU A 100 -10.09 -0.66 4.62
C LEU A 100 -11.04 -0.30 3.48
N LEU A 101 -11.46 -1.28 2.66
CA LEU A 101 -12.35 -1.04 1.52
C LEU A 101 -13.72 -0.49 1.97
N GLU A 102 -14.29 -1.02 3.05
CA GLU A 102 -15.53 -0.47 3.62
C GLU A 102 -15.35 0.96 4.13
N HIS A 103 -14.23 1.25 4.78
CA HIS A 103 -13.92 2.59 5.28
C HIS A 103 -13.83 3.66 4.17
N ILE A 104 -13.21 3.31 3.04
CA ILE A 104 -13.03 4.23 1.91
C ILE A 104 -14.11 4.11 0.82
N ARG A 105 -15.08 3.21 0.99
CA ARG A 105 -16.15 2.94 0.02
C ARG A 105 -16.82 4.20 -0.51
N PRO A 106 -17.32 5.14 0.33
CA PRO A 106 -18.00 6.33 -0.18
C PRO A 106 -17.12 7.15 -1.12
N ALA A 107 -15.83 7.31 -0.79
CA ALA A 107 -14.88 8.03 -1.63
C ALA A 107 -14.60 7.33 -2.95
N LEU A 108 -14.59 5.99 -2.95
CA LEU A 108 -14.43 5.18 -4.18
C LEU A 108 -15.69 5.25 -5.07
N GLU A 109 -16.88 5.29 -4.48
CA GLU A 109 -18.14 5.47 -5.21
C GLU A 109 -18.18 6.84 -5.87
N ASP A 110 -17.88 7.90 -5.14
CA ASP A 110 -17.86 9.28 -5.64
C ASP A 110 -16.83 9.48 -6.76
N SER A 111 -15.68 8.80 -6.70
CA SER A 111 -14.63 8.87 -7.73
C SER A 111 -14.85 7.91 -8.90
N GLY A 112 -15.80 6.98 -8.80
CA GLY A 112 -16.05 5.96 -9.81
C GLY A 112 -15.03 4.82 -9.83
N ASP A 113 -14.22 4.67 -8.77
CA ASP A 113 -13.15 3.68 -8.68
C ASP A 113 -13.55 2.36 -8.03
N LEU A 114 -14.73 2.28 -7.43
CA LEU A 114 -15.13 1.16 -6.58
C LEU A 114 -14.93 -0.20 -7.24
N ASP A 115 -15.45 -0.38 -8.44
CA ASP A 115 -15.36 -1.65 -9.17
C ASP A 115 -13.92 -2.00 -9.56
N TYR A 116 -13.12 -1.00 -9.96
CA TYR A 116 -11.72 -1.20 -10.29
C TYR A 116 -10.92 -1.66 -9.07
N VAL A 117 -11.10 -0.97 -7.95
CA VAL A 117 -10.41 -1.28 -6.70
C VAL A 117 -10.80 -2.65 -6.17
N HIS A 118 -12.09 -2.99 -6.17
CA HIS A 118 -12.55 -4.30 -5.74
C HIS A 118 -11.95 -5.43 -6.58
N ARG A 119 -11.98 -5.32 -7.91
CA ARG A 119 -11.35 -6.33 -8.79
C ARG A 119 -9.84 -6.42 -8.58
N GLY A 120 -9.16 -5.28 -8.45
CA GLY A 120 -7.71 -5.24 -8.22
C GLY A 120 -7.31 -5.89 -6.90
N VAL A 121 -8.02 -5.58 -5.82
CA VAL A 121 -7.77 -6.19 -4.50
C VAL A 121 -8.06 -7.69 -4.54
N GLN A 122 -9.18 -8.13 -5.12
CA GLN A 122 -9.48 -9.56 -5.26
C GLN A 122 -8.40 -10.30 -6.06
N ARG A 123 -7.94 -9.72 -7.17
CA ARG A 123 -6.82 -10.27 -7.93
C ARG A 123 -5.57 -10.42 -7.05
N MET A 124 -5.20 -9.38 -6.29
CA MET A 124 -4.01 -9.41 -5.44
C MET A 124 -4.13 -10.43 -4.29
N LEU A 125 -5.30 -10.57 -3.68
CA LEU A 125 -5.54 -11.59 -2.66
C LEU A 125 -5.44 -13.02 -3.19
N VAL A 126 -5.79 -13.25 -4.46
CA VAL A 126 -5.72 -14.58 -5.10
C VAL A 126 -4.32 -14.87 -5.66
N SER A 127 -3.72 -13.91 -6.36
CA SER A 127 -2.45 -14.09 -7.07
C SER A 127 -1.21 -13.82 -6.20
N GLY A 128 -1.41 -13.22 -5.03
CA GLY A 128 -0.33 -12.74 -4.16
C GLY A 128 0.21 -11.37 -4.56
N THR A 129 0.98 -10.80 -3.65
CA THR A 129 1.74 -9.55 -3.87
C THR A 129 2.89 -9.76 -4.84
N GLY A 130 3.44 -8.68 -5.38
CA GLY A 130 4.63 -8.75 -6.24
C GLY A 130 5.78 -9.50 -5.57
N ALA A 131 6.00 -9.30 -4.27
CA ALA A 131 7.04 -10.01 -3.51
C ALA A 131 6.78 -11.52 -3.39
N GLU A 132 5.53 -11.93 -3.20
CA GLU A 132 5.15 -13.36 -3.16
C GLU A 132 5.34 -14.02 -4.53
N ARG A 133 4.90 -13.35 -5.59
CA ARG A 133 5.05 -13.80 -6.97
C ARG A 133 6.52 -13.93 -7.37
N GLN A 134 7.37 -12.97 -7.00
CA GLN A 134 8.82 -13.02 -7.25
C GLN A 134 9.48 -14.20 -6.51
N ARG A 135 9.14 -14.39 -5.23
CA ARG A 135 9.66 -15.55 -4.47
C ARG A 135 9.22 -16.89 -5.07
N ALA A 136 7.98 -17.00 -5.51
CA ALA A 136 7.46 -18.20 -6.15
C ALA A 136 8.16 -18.48 -7.48
N ALA A 137 8.35 -17.48 -8.34
CA ALA A 137 9.06 -17.60 -9.60
C ALA A 137 10.52 -18.04 -9.40
N TYR A 138 11.21 -17.44 -8.42
CA TYR A 138 12.57 -17.83 -8.09
C TYR A 138 12.66 -19.25 -7.52
N ALA A 139 11.73 -19.64 -6.67
CA ALA A 139 11.71 -20.99 -6.09
C ALA A 139 11.43 -22.07 -7.14
N SER A 140 10.67 -21.75 -8.20
CA SER A 140 10.35 -22.67 -9.30
C SER A 140 11.50 -22.83 -10.28
N GLU A 141 12.06 -21.73 -10.79
CA GLU A 141 12.99 -21.75 -11.93
C GLU A 141 14.22 -20.85 -11.73
N GLY A 142 14.50 -20.41 -10.49
CA GLY A 142 15.65 -19.58 -10.18
C GLY A 142 15.61 -18.21 -10.91
N TRP A 143 16.76 -17.79 -11.42
CA TRP A 143 16.91 -16.52 -12.12
C TRP A 143 16.13 -16.46 -13.44
N ASP A 144 15.95 -17.59 -14.12
CA ASP A 144 15.19 -17.66 -15.37
C ASP A 144 13.70 -17.39 -15.10
N GLY A 145 13.16 -17.93 -14.01
CA GLY A 145 11.79 -17.65 -13.57
C GLY A 145 11.56 -16.18 -13.24
N LEU A 146 12.50 -15.54 -12.54
CA LEU A 146 12.41 -14.08 -12.26
C LEU A 146 12.48 -13.25 -13.54
N THR A 147 13.39 -13.58 -14.45
CA THR A 147 13.54 -12.86 -15.72
C THR A 147 12.27 -12.97 -16.57
N SER A 148 11.70 -14.18 -16.63
CA SER A 148 10.42 -14.43 -17.31
C SER A 148 9.25 -13.65 -16.68
N LEU A 149 9.17 -13.64 -15.35
CA LEU A 149 8.15 -12.88 -14.61
C LEU A 149 8.23 -11.38 -14.93
N PHE A 150 9.42 -10.78 -14.86
CA PHE A 150 9.60 -9.36 -15.16
C PHE A 150 9.31 -9.04 -16.63
N GLY A 151 9.74 -9.89 -17.56
CA GLY A 151 9.44 -9.72 -18.98
C GLY A 151 7.92 -9.72 -19.25
N SER A 152 7.20 -10.65 -18.63
CA SER A 152 5.74 -10.73 -18.75
C SER A 152 5.05 -9.53 -18.14
N ALA A 153 5.51 -9.06 -16.96
CA ALA A 153 4.93 -7.92 -16.26
C ALA A 153 5.10 -6.61 -17.04
N LEU A 154 6.22 -6.43 -17.75
CA LEU A 154 6.46 -5.24 -18.59
C LEU A 154 5.54 -5.16 -19.82
N THR A 155 5.01 -6.30 -20.27
CA THR A 155 4.13 -6.39 -21.45
C THR A 155 2.66 -6.55 -21.09
N ALA A 156 2.33 -6.69 -19.81
CA ALA A 156 0.96 -6.77 -19.34
C ALA A 156 0.23 -5.44 -19.60
N GLU A 157 -0.96 -5.52 -20.18
CA GLU A 157 -1.85 -4.36 -20.32
C GLU A 157 -2.38 -3.92 -18.94
N ALA A 158 -2.48 -2.60 -18.74
CA ALA A 158 -2.95 -2.00 -17.50
C ALA A 158 -4.47 -2.09 -17.31
#